data_d8fa993fc75b7bb154ed72fd68f939f7
#
_entry.id   d8fa993fc75b7bb154ed72fd68f939f7
#
_cell.length_a   1.000
_cell.length_b   1.000
_cell.length_c   1.000
_cell.angle_alpha   90.00
_cell.angle_beta   90.00
_cell.angle_gamma   90.00
#
_symmetry.space_group_name_H-M   'P 1'
#
loop_
_entity.id
_entity.type
_entity.pdbx_description
1 polymer ?
#
loop_
_entity_poly.entity_id
_entity_poly.type
_entity_poly.pdbx_seq_one_letter_code
_entity_poly.pdbx_strand_id
1 'polypeptide(L)'
;MQQVKTDEASHSGRILGGNYSEKLLNRVRTRLNVLKDFVRLDPPVMPYLCAWQEDDRIIWYEFAGDGFCDLLRCDCQNLAEVLRAAIVDRRVYQYTDMEHRVEEKITTREELRGKWQGLRREVEKSGNVEAIYKVKVSDDKHIWLKDQATVEHFAEDGICLSTGFLTDVSKEMDLKDLFEKIGYIDELTRLPKRSILDRMLEVNIGNLQRDNIDDFVLMMIDVDHFKGVNDTYGHLAGDYVLANLAEVMTATTRKQDEIGRYGGEEFYGFTVGTIALGLKFAERLRKNVEKARFVYQGKTIPITVSIGLVSATQLGDAKALSADQLIFAADKRLYAAKHAGRNRVVSA
;
A
#
# COMPACT_ATOMS: atom_id res chain seq x y z
N MET A 1 -31.54 37.89 -2.30
CA MET A 1 -31.97 37.06 -1.17
C MET A 1 -32.07 35.62 -1.68
N GLN A 2 -30.98 34.86 -1.59
CA GLN A 2 -30.99 33.43 -1.83
C GLN A 2 -31.45 32.77 -0.50
N GLN A 3 -32.58 32.07 -0.57
CA GLN A 3 -33.06 31.25 0.50
C GLN A 3 -32.06 30.15 0.79
N VAL A 4 -31.52 30.16 1.98
CA VAL A 4 -30.79 29.05 2.58
C VAL A 4 -31.75 27.86 2.62
N LYS A 5 -31.54 26.86 1.77
CA LYS A 5 -32.18 25.56 1.87
C LYS A 5 -31.78 24.98 3.21
N THR A 6 -32.72 24.81 4.06
CA THR A 6 -32.58 24.24 5.41
C THR A 6 -32.14 22.76 5.34
N ASP A 7 -31.19 22.43 6.16
CA ASP A 7 -30.42 21.25 6.49
C ASP A 7 -31.21 19.94 6.78
N GLU A 8 -32.42 19.73 6.25
CA GLU A 8 -33.28 18.61 6.63
C GLU A 8 -33.06 17.32 5.81
N ALA A 9 -32.31 17.36 4.72
CA ALA A 9 -32.26 16.25 3.77
C ALA A 9 -31.24 15.13 4.11
N SER A 10 -30.31 15.37 5.02
CA SER A 10 -29.19 14.44 5.30
C SER A 10 -29.34 13.60 6.58
N HIS A 11 -30.47 13.66 7.26
CA HIS A 11 -30.70 13.00 8.54
C HIS A 11 -31.97 12.12 8.51
N SER A 12 -31.83 10.81 8.83
CA SER A 12 -33.00 9.90 8.86
C SER A 12 -33.86 10.04 10.10
N GLY A 13 -33.28 10.47 11.22
CA GLY A 13 -33.96 10.66 12.49
C GLY A 13 -34.49 9.39 13.16
N ARG A 14 -34.09 8.21 12.69
CA ARG A 14 -34.64 6.93 13.15
C ARG A 14 -34.34 6.67 14.63
N ILE A 15 -33.12 6.93 15.09
CA ILE A 15 -32.76 6.80 16.52
C ILE A 15 -33.36 7.96 17.32
N LEU A 16 -33.21 9.19 16.87
CA LEU A 16 -33.69 10.37 17.63
C LEU A 16 -35.21 10.44 17.73
N GLY A 17 -35.95 9.82 16.82
CA GLY A 17 -37.41 9.68 16.84
C GLY A 17 -37.91 8.39 17.49
N GLY A 18 -37.02 7.47 17.87
CA GLY A 18 -37.35 6.18 18.46
C GLY A 18 -37.32 6.18 20.00
N ASN A 19 -37.65 5.03 20.58
CA ASN A 19 -37.64 4.81 22.02
C ASN A 19 -36.33 4.09 22.43
N TYR A 20 -35.26 4.86 22.63
CA TYR A 20 -33.93 4.38 22.98
C TYR A 20 -33.43 5.03 24.25
N SER A 21 -32.34 4.50 24.83
CA SER A 21 -31.74 5.03 26.05
C SER A 21 -31.24 6.48 25.86
N GLU A 22 -31.32 7.30 26.93
CA GLU A 22 -30.78 8.66 26.92
C GLU A 22 -29.28 8.68 26.57
N LYS A 23 -28.55 7.62 26.90
CA LYS A 23 -27.12 7.45 26.58
C LYS A 23 -26.91 7.39 25.06
N LEU A 24 -27.69 6.60 24.36
CA LEU A 24 -27.62 6.47 22.89
C LEU A 24 -28.09 7.78 22.23
N LEU A 25 -29.21 8.33 22.66
CA LEU A 25 -29.76 9.59 22.11
C LEU A 25 -28.75 10.73 22.22
N ASN A 26 -28.11 10.91 23.38
CA ASN A 26 -27.11 11.94 23.61
C ASN A 26 -25.83 11.70 22.77
N ARG A 27 -25.44 10.44 22.60
CA ARG A 27 -24.29 10.12 21.72
C ARG A 27 -24.59 10.49 20.26
N VAL A 28 -25.75 10.14 19.75
CA VAL A 28 -26.17 10.49 18.37
C VAL A 28 -26.19 12.00 18.19
N ARG A 29 -26.81 12.77 19.11
CA ARG A 29 -26.82 14.25 19.05
C ARG A 29 -25.41 14.83 19.02
N THR A 30 -24.52 14.33 19.88
CA THR A 30 -23.11 14.80 19.93
C THR A 30 -22.39 14.52 18.63
N ARG A 31 -22.52 13.30 18.07
CA ARG A 31 -21.87 12.93 16.82
C ARG A 31 -22.39 13.73 15.63
N LEU A 32 -23.71 13.95 15.55
CA LEU A 32 -24.31 14.78 14.49
C LEU A 32 -23.74 16.20 14.48
N ASN A 33 -23.60 16.82 15.65
CA ASN A 33 -23.05 18.18 15.72
C ASN A 33 -21.60 18.24 15.22
N VAL A 34 -20.78 17.25 15.57
CA VAL A 34 -19.39 17.19 15.11
C VAL A 34 -19.33 16.93 13.61
N LEU A 35 -20.10 15.95 13.10
CA LEU A 35 -20.04 15.55 11.69
C LEU A 35 -20.49 16.66 10.71
N LYS A 36 -21.42 17.52 11.12
CA LYS A 36 -21.86 18.67 10.33
C LYS A 36 -20.73 19.67 10.05
N ASP A 37 -19.79 19.82 10.96
CA ASP A 37 -18.64 20.72 10.79
C ASP A 37 -17.63 20.18 9.75
N PHE A 38 -17.54 18.84 9.60
CA PHE A 38 -16.61 18.19 8.67
C PHE A 38 -17.05 18.24 7.20
N VAL A 39 -18.29 18.53 6.89
CA VAL A 39 -18.80 18.68 5.50
C VAL A 39 -18.06 19.77 4.70
N ARG A 40 -17.37 20.71 5.41
CA ARG A 40 -16.70 21.87 4.81
C ARG A 40 -15.19 21.71 4.61
N LEU A 41 -14.63 20.50 4.79
CA LEU A 41 -13.18 20.26 4.64
C LEU A 41 -12.77 20.14 3.16
N ASP A 42 -11.54 20.55 2.88
CA ASP A 42 -10.86 20.36 1.60
C ASP A 42 -9.55 19.56 1.85
N PRO A 43 -9.34 18.38 1.26
CA PRO A 43 -10.21 17.68 0.31
C PRO A 43 -11.53 17.22 0.94
N PRO A 44 -12.60 17.12 0.13
CA PRO A 44 -13.91 16.79 0.64
C PRO A 44 -13.93 15.35 1.19
N VAL A 45 -14.24 15.24 2.47
CA VAL A 45 -14.58 13.97 3.11
C VAL A 45 -16.09 13.84 3.18
N MET A 46 -16.58 12.63 3.13
CA MET A 46 -18.01 12.31 3.20
C MET A 46 -18.31 11.72 4.59
N PRO A 47 -18.65 12.56 5.58
CA PRO A 47 -18.92 12.09 6.94
C PRO A 47 -20.24 11.33 6.98
N TYR A 48 -20.30 10.32 7.85
CA TYR A 48 -21.52 9.57 8.07
C TYR A 48 -21.67 9.09 9.52
N LEU A 49 -22.92 8.85 9.89
CA LEU A 49 -23.32 8.15 11.10
C LEU A 49 -24.30 7.06 10.69
N CYS A 50 -23.94 5.80 10.85
CA CYS A 50 -24.82 4.69 10.56
C CYS A 50 -25.00 3.80 11.78
N ALA A 51 -26.10 3.04 11.80
CA ALA A 51 -26.41 2.14 12.88
C ALA A 51 -27.00 0.81 12.35
N TRP A 52 -26.92 -0.21 13.18
CA TRP A 52 -27.59 -1.52 12.95
C TRP A 52 -27.91 -2.18 14.29
N GLN A 53 -28.89 -3.07 14.29
CA GLN A 53 -29.16 -3.96 15.42
C GLN A 53 -28.30 -5.22 15.33
N GLU A 54 -27.88 -5.76 16.48
CA GLU A 54 -26.97 -6.91 16.56
C GLU A 54 -27.44 -8.12 15.76
N ASP A 55 -28.74 -8.41 15.77
CA ASP A 55 -29.33 -9.57 15.11
C ASP A 55 -29.98 -9.27 13.75
N ASP A 56 -30.04 -8.00 13.34
CA ASP A 56 -30.67 -7.57 12.10
C ASP A 56 -29.67 -7.42 10.96
N ARG A 57 -30.13 -7.64 9.73
CA ARG A 57 -29.36 -7.47 8.51
C ARG A 57 -29.38 -6.04 7.97
N ILE A 58 -30.16 -5.17 8.60
CA ILE A 58 -30.44 -3.83 8.10
C ILE A 58 -29.46 -2.84 8.74
N ILE A 59 -28.66 -2.16 7.90
CA ILE A 59 -27.93 -0.95 8.26
C ILE A 59 -28.77 0.22 7.81
N TRP A 60 -28.79 1.28 8.61
CA TRP A 60 -29.36 2.56 8.17
C TRP A 60 -28.41 3.69 8.53
N TYR A 61 -28.49 4.79 7.80
CA TYR A 61 -27.72 5.99 8.05
C TYR A 61 -28.58 6.98 8.85
N GLU A 62 -28.13 7.35 10.04
CA GLU A 62 -28.71 8.46 10.80
C GLU A 62 -28.35 9.78 10.17
N PHE A 63 -27.13 9.87 9.61
CA PHE A 63 -26.61 11.03 8.91
C PHE A 63 -25.66 10.60 7.79
N ALA A 64 -25.72 11.31 6.68
CA ALA A 64 -24.75 11.25 5.61
C ALA A 64 -24.53 12.68 5.08
N GLY A 65 -23.28 13.07 4.88
CA GLY A 65 -22.96 14.35 4.23
C GLY A 65 -23.51 14.42 2.80
N ASP A 66 -23.88 15.60 2.36
CA ASP A 66 -24.51 15.81 1.02
C ASP A 66 -23.68 15.20 -0.11
N GLY A 67 -22.35 15.33 -0.06
CA GLY A 67 -21.45 14.73 -1.04
C GLY A 67 -21.57 13.20 -1.15
N PHE A 68 -21.96 12.49 -0.09
CA PHE A 68 -22.18 11.05 -0.12
C PHE A 68 -23.51 10.71 -0.80
N CYS A 69 -24.57 11.43 -0.45
CA CYS A 69 -25.88 11.26 -1.07
C CYS A 69 -25.86 11.63 -2.57
N ASP A 70 -25.23 12.74 -2.91
CA ASP A 70 -25.06 13.22 -4.30
C ASP A 70 -24.26 12.22 -5.15
N LEU A 71 -23.20 11.64 -4.58
CA LEU A 71 -22.35 10.65 -5.26
C LEU A 71 -23.15 9.44 -5.72
N LEU A 72 -24.05 8.94 -4.88
CA LEU A 72 -24.88 7.76 -5.15
C LEU A 72 -26.27 8.13 -5.68
N ARG A 73 -26.59 9.43 -5.82
CA ARG A 73 -27.85 9.96 -6.31
C ARG A 73 -29.07 9.41 -5.58
N CYS A 74 -28.96 9.33 -4.26
CA CYS A 74 -30.04 8.84 -3.39
C CYS A 74 -30.13 9.66 -2.11
N ASP A 75 -31.25 9.53 -1.40
CA ASP A 75 -31.42 10.12 -0.08
C ASP A 75 -30.78 9.27 1.03
N CYS A 76 -30.64 9.82 2.21
CA CYS A 76 -30.04 9.17 3.37
C CYS A 76 -30.79 7.89 3.80
N GLN A 77 -32.10 7.78 3.54
CA GLN A 77 -32.92 6.63 3.94
C GLN A 77 -32.60 5.40 3.08
N ASN A 78 -32.34 5.60 1.79
CA ASN A 78 -32.04 4.53 0.83
C ASN A 78 -30.54 4.26 0.68
N LEU A 79 -29.69 5.10 1.26
CA LEU A 79 -28.24 5.10 1.07
C LEU A 79 -27.57 3.75 1.35
N ALA A 80 -27.98 3.04 2.42
CA ALA A 80 -27.41 1.76 2.80
C ALA A 80 -27.65 0.67 1.74
N GLU A 81 -28.84 0.65 1.15
CA GLU A 81 -29.19 -0.32 0.11
C GLU A 81 -28.48 0.01 -1.21
N VAL A 82 -28.49 1.28 -1.60
CA VAL A 82 -27.85 1.77 -2.82
C VAL A 82 -26.34 1.54 -2.76
N LEU A 83 -25.67 1.90 -1.66
CA LEU A 83 -24.24 1.65 -1.49
C LEU A 83 -23.92 0.15 -1.58
N ARG A 84 -24.67 -0.70 -0.86
CA ARG A 84 -24.47 -2.15 -0.91
C ARG A 84 -24.62 -2.71 -2.33
N ALA A 85 -25.59 -2.19 -3.09
CA ALA A 85 -25.80 -2.59 -4.48
C ALA A 85 -24.67 -2.08 -5.40
N ALA A 86 -24.08 -0.93 -5.10
CA ALA A 86 -23.04 -0.31 -5.89
C ALA A 86 -21.64 -0.89 -5.66
N ILE A 87 -21.37 -1.52 -4.51
CA ILE A 87 -20.05 -2.12 -4.21
C ILE A 87 -19.75 -3.26 -5.17
N VAL A 88 -18.61 -3.18 -5.85
CA VAL A 88 -18.08 -4.18 -6.79
C VAL A 88 -17.09 -5.11 -6.08
N ASP A 89 -16.15 -4.54 -5.35
CA ASP A 89 -15.21 -5.28 -4.51
C ASP A 89 -14.84 -4.47 -3.25
N ARG A 90 -14.27 -5.18 -2.27
CA ARG A 90 -13.76 -4.64 -1.01
C ARG A 90 -12.31 -5.07 -0.86
N ARG A 91 -11.43 -4.12 -0.55
CA ARG A 91 -10.02 -4.36 -0.24
C ARG A 91 -9.73 -3.97 1.21
N VAL A 92 -8.98 -4.80 1.88
CA VAL A 92 -8.48 -4.54 3.24
C VAL A 92 -6.99 -4.78 3.23
N TYR A 93 -6.26 -3.85 3.81
CA TYR A 93 -4.83 -3.95 4.00
C TYR A 93 -4.56 -4.35 5.45
N GLN A 94 -4.02 -5.53 5.66
CA GLN A 94 -3.66 -6.02 6.99
C GLN A 94 -2.15 -5.93 7.16
N TYR A 95 -1.72 -5.24 8.21
CA TYR A 95 -0.32 -5.20 8.59
C TYR A 95 -0.02 -6.41 9.49
N THR A 96 0.89 -7.26 9.07
CA THR A 96 1.31 -8.42 9.84
C THR A 96 2.56 -8.07 10.63
N ASP A 97 2.42 -7.85 11.94
CA ASP A 97 3.51 -7.41 12.85
C ASP A 97 4.74 -8.33 12.84
N MET A 98 4.55 -9.63 12.63
CA MET A 98 5.66 -10.60 12.61
C MET A 98 6.54 -10.50 11.36
N GLU A 99 6.04 -9.95 10.25
CA GLU A 99 6.73 -9.99 8.96
C GLU A 99 6.90 -8.60 8.33
N HIS A 100 6.43 -7.52 8.98
CA HIS A 100 6.37 -6.16 8.40
C HIS A 100 5.72 -6.14 7.01
N ARG A 101 4.78 -7.05 6.77
CA ARG A 101 4.07 -7.22 5.51
C ARG A 101 2.72 -6.54 5.54
N VAL A 102 2.38 -5.88 4.45
CA VAL A 102 0.99 -5.44 4.19
C VAL A 102 0.36 -6.47 3.26
N GLU A 103 -0.55 -7.28 3.78
CA GLU A 103 -1.35 -8.19 2.96
C GLU A 103 -2.59 -7.48 2.45
N GLU A 104 -2.81 -7.53 1.14
CA GLU A 104 -4.04 -7.06 0.51
C GLU A 104 -5.01 -8.22 0.37
N LYS A 105 -6.15 -8.12 1.06
CA LYS A 105 -7.26 -9.06 0.94
C LYS A 105 -8.36 -8.46 0.08
N ILE A 106 -8.54 -8.99 -1.11
CA ILE A 106 -9.62 -8.60 -2.02
C ILE A 106 -10.80 -9.55 -1.80
N THR A 107 -12.00 -8.97 -1.62
CA THR A 107 -13.25 -9.73 -1.52
C THR A 107 -14.19 -9.24 -2.61
N THR A 108 -14.51 -10.10 -3.55
CA THR A 108 -15.37 -9.78 -4.68
C THR A 108 -16.85 -9.63 -4.26
N ARG A 109 -17.67 -9.00 -5.12
CA ARG A 109 -19.12 -8.83 -4.86
C ARG A 109 -19.85 -10.14 -4.57
N GLU A 110 -19.50 -11.21 -5.27
CA GLU A 110 -20.11 -12.53 -5.08
C GLU A 110 -19.80 -13.10 -3.70
N GLU A 111 -18.56 -12.98 -3.28
CA GLU A 111 -18.12 -13.39 -1.94
C GLU A 111 -18.70 -12.51 -0.83
N LEU A 112 -18.85 -11.19 -1.06
CA LEU A 112 -19.45 -10.26 -0.11
C LEU A 112 -20.90 -10.62 0.20
N ARG A 113 -21.69 -11.08 -0.79
CA ARG A 113 -23.10 -11.47 -0.58
C ARG A 113 -23.29 -12.50 0.53
N GLY A 114 -22.32 -13.41 0.71
CA GLY A 114 -22.36 -14.43 1.77
C GLY A 114 -21.64 -14.03 3.07
N LYS A 115 -20.79 -13.01 3.04
CA LYS A 115 -19.86 -12.70 4.15
C LYS A 115 -20.21 -11.44 4.95
N TRP A 116 -21.25 -10.67 4.58
CA TRP A 116 -21.59 -9.42 5.27
C TRP A 116 -21.78 -9.56 6.79
N GLN A 117 -22.37 -10.65 7.24
CA GLN A 117 -22.55 -10.92 8.68
C GLN A 117 -21.21 -11.19 9.39
N GLY A 118 -20.28 -11.91 8.73
CA GLY A 118 -18.96 -12.17 9.27
C GLY A 118 -18.14 -10.88 9.41
N LEU A 119 -18.19 -10.01 8.39
CA LEU A 119 -17.50 -8.71 8.38
C LEU A 119 -18.02 -7.79 9.50
N ARG A 120 -19.33 -7.77 9.76
CA ARG A 120 -19.89 -7.01 10.88
C ARG A 120 -19.36 -7.49 12.22
N ARG A 121 -19.34 -8.81 12.45
CA ARG A 121 -18.79 -9.37 13.69
C ARG A 121 -17.31 -9.06 13.89
N GLU A 122 -16.52 -8.98 12.81
CA GLU A 122 -15.15 -8.53 12.88
C GLU A 122 -15.07 -7.07 13.32
N VAL A 123 -15.89 -6.20 12.73
CA VAL A 123 -15.97 -4.77 13.07
C VAL A 123 -16.47 -4.57 14.50
N GLU A 124 -17.48 -5.30 14.95
CA GLU A 124 -17.99 -5.26 16.32
C GLU A 124 -16.92 -5.65 17.34
N LYS A 125 -16.05 -6.61 17.01
CA LYS A 125 -14.95 -7.03 17.88
C LYS A 125 -13.77 -6.06 17.87
N SER A 126 -13.43 -5.49 16.70
CA SER A 126 -12.30 -4.58 16.55
C SER A 126 -12.63 -3.15 17.00
N GLY A 127 -13.91 -2.76 16.97
CA GLY A 127 -14.36 -1.40 17.21
C GLY A 127 -14.00 -0.40 16.12
N ASN A 128 -13.35 -0.84 15.03
CA ASN A 128 -12.89 0.01 13.94
C ASN A 128 -13.25 -0.58 12.58
N VAL A 129 -13.48 0.31 11.62
CA VAL A 129 -13.61 -0.03 10.19
C VAL A 129 -12.44 0.59 9.46
N GLU A 130 -11.71 -0.20 8.68
CA GLU A 130 -10.78 0.30 7.67
C GLU A 130 -10.88 -0.61 6.45
N ALA A 131 -11.41 -0.06 5.36
CA ALA A 131 -11.60 -0.80 4.12
C ALA A 131 -11.61 0.17 2.93
N ILE A 132 -11.29 -0.34 1.74
CA ILE A 132 -11.44 0.38 0.49
C ILE A 132 -12.48 -0.37 -0.35
N TYR A 133 -13.49 0.35 -0.82
CA TYR A 133 -14.56 -0.18 -1.65
C TYR A 133 -14.43 0.37 -3.07
N LYS A 134 -14.49 -0.53 -4.07
CA LYS A 134 -14.75 -0.13 -5.44
C LYS A 134 -16.25 -0.01 -5.63
N VAL A 135 -16.71 1.18 -5.99
CA VAL A 135 -18.13 1.52 -6.05
C VAL A 135 -18.49 1.95 -7.47
N LYS A 136 -19.55 1.34 -8.03
CA LYS A 136 -20.09 1.72 -9.32
C LYS A 136 -21.05 2.92 -9.13
N VAL A 137 -20.70 4.08 -9.66
CA VAL A 137 -21.51 5.31 -9.58
C VAL A 137 -22.33 5.57 -10.84
N SER A 138 -21.92 4.98 -11.98
CA SER A 138 -22.69 4.93 -13.23
C SER A 138 -22.24 3.72 -14.04
N ASP A 139 -22.88 3.46 -15.22
CA ASP A 139 -22.53 2.31 -16.05
C ASP A 139 -21.07 2.28 -16.47
N ASP A 140 -20.49 3.44 -16.73
CA ASP A 140 -19.11 3.58 -17.21
C ASP A 140 -18.13 4.11 -16.16
N LYS A 141 -18.61 4.39 -14.92
CA LYS A 141 -17.76 5.01 -13.90
C LYS A 141 -17.77 4.25 -12.59
N HIS A 142 -16.57 3.87 -12.18
CA HIS A 142 -16.27 3.36 -10.83
C HIS A 142 -15.39 4.36 -10.09
N ILE A 143 -15.51 4.38 -8.78
CA ILE A 143 -14.64 5.14 -7.87
C ILE A 143 -14.19 4.24 -6.74
N TRP A 144 -13.13 4.66 -6.05
CA TRP A 144 -12.60 3.99 -4.89
C TRP A 144 -12.86 4.83 -3.64
N LEU A 145 -13.61 4.27 -2.69
CA LEU A 145 -13.93 4.92 -1.42
C LEU A 145 -13.18 4.23 -0.29
N LYS A 146 -12.30 4.95 0.39
CA LYS A 146 -11.69 4.52 1.65
C LYS A 146 -12.64 4.84 2.78
N ASP A 147 -13.02 3.81 3.55
CA ASP A 147 -13.89 3.88 4.71
C ASP A 147 -13.05 3.78 5.99
N GLN A 148 -13.15 4.79 6.85
CA GLN A 148 -12.51 4.83 8.15
C GLN A 148 -13.54 5.22 9.20
N ALA A 149 -13.85 4.31 10.12
CA ALA A 149 -14.87 4.54 11.14
C ALA A 149 -14.53 3.88 12.47
N THR A 150 -15.19 4.38 13.52
CA THR A 150 -15.23 3.78 14.84
C THR A 150 -16.61 3.27 15.15
N VAL A 151 -16.72 2.12 15.82
CA VAL A 151 -17.98 1.49 16.18
C VAL A 151 -18.12 1.45 17.70
N GLU A 152 -19.26 1.92 18.17
CA GLU A 152 -19.63 1.90 19.58
C GLU A 152 -20.85 1.00 19.78
N HIS A 153 -20.82 0.15 20.80
CA HIS A 153 -21.89 -0.78 21.11
C HIS A 153 -22.72 -0.31 22.30
N PHE A 154 -24.05 -0.26 22.13
CA PHE A 154 -25.03 0.12 23.14
C PHE A 154 -25.88 -1.10 23.49
N ALA A 155 -25.38 -1.92 24.43
CA ALA A 155 -25.99 -3.19 24.79
C ALA A 155 -27.41 -3.09 25.31
N GLU A 156 -27.74 -2.00 26.04
CA GLU A 156 -29.10 -1.73 26.56
C GLU A 156 -30.13 -1.55 25.43
N ASP A 157 -29.68 -1.01 24.29
CA ASP A 157 -30.54 -0.73 23.13
C ASP A 157 -30.39 -1.81 22.03
N GLY A 158 -29.40 -2.72 22.13
CA GLY A 158 -29.03 -3.67 21.10
C GLY A 158 -28.56 -3.01 19.82
N ILE A 159 -27.93 -1.82 19.90
CA ILE A 159 -27.52 -0.99 18.78
C ILE A 159 -25.99 -0.91 18.68
N CYS A 160 -25.48 -1.14 17.50
CA CYS A 160 -24.13 -0.73 17.09
C CYS A 160 -24.21 0.59 16.30
N LEU A 161 -23.44 1.57 16.72
CA LEU A 161 -23.36 2.91 16.12
C LEU A 161 -21.99 3.11 15.51
N SER A 162 -21.90 3.33 14.19
CA SER A 162 -20.66 3.60 13.48
C SER A 162 -20.58 5.07 13.07
N THR A 163 -19.47 5.72 13.44
CA THR A 163 -19.16 7.09 13.07
C THR A 163 -17.92 7.10 12.20
N GLY A 164 -17.99 7.60 10.99
CA GLY A 164 -16.88 7.52 10.06
C GLY A 164 -16.89 8.53 8.92
N PHE A 165 -15.90 8.35 8.07
CA PHE A 165 -15.68 9.16 6.88
C PHE A 165 -15.38 8.26 5.69
N LEU A 166 -15.95 8.59 4.54
CA LEU A 166 -15.51 8.08 3.25
C LEU A 166 -14.66 9.15 2.56
N THR A 167 -13.56 8.70 1.97
CA THR A 167 -12.66 9.54 1.18
C THR A 167 -12.52 8.94 -0.22
N ASP A 168 -12.63 9.77 -1.26
CA ASP A 168 -12.34 9.33 -2.63
C ASP A 168 -10.82 9.17 -2.79
N VAL A 169 -10.39 7.92 -2.98
CA VAL A 169 -9.00 7.52 -3.21
C VAL A 169 -8.81 6.95 -4.62
N SER A 170 -9.68 7.35 -5.56
CA SER A 170 -9.67 6.82 -6.93
C SER A 170 -8.34 7.10 -7.63
N LYS A 171 -7.76 8.29 -7.46
CA LYS A 171 -6.48 8.64 -8.08
C LYS A 171 -5.34 7.73 -7.61
N GLU A 172 -5.26 7.48 -6.31
CA GLU A 172 -4.25 6.63 -5.70
C GLU A 172 -4.41 5.17 -6.14
N MET A 173 -5.65 4.67 -6.17
CA MET A 173 -5.95 3.30 -6.56
C MET A 173 -5.79 3.07 -8.07
N ASP A 174 -6.20 4.02 -8.90
CA ASP A 174 -6.01 3.95 -10.35
C ASP A 174 -4.52 4.01 -10.72
N LEU A 175 -3.72 4.82 -10.01
CA LEU A 175 -2.27 4.83 -10.16
C LEU A 175 -1.65 3.49 -9.73
N LYS A 176 -2.09 2.92 -8.61
CA LYS A 176 -1.65 1.59 -8.17
C LYS A 176 -2.00 0.52 -9.21
N ASP A 177 -3.28 0.46 -9.65
CA ASP A 177 -3.73 -0.49 -10.67
C ASP A 177 -3.00 -0.27 -12.01
N LEU A 178 -2.69 0.98 -12.36
CA LEU A 178 -1.89 1.32 -13.54
C LEU A 178 -0.45 0.80 -13.41
N PHE A 179 0.19 1.03 -12.27
CA PHE A 179 1.55 0.51 -12.01
C PHE A 179 1.59 -1.02 -12.05
N GLU A 180 0.58 -1.70 -11.54
CA GLU A 180 0.45 -3.16 -11.62
C GLU A 180 0.22 -3.63 -13.07
N LYS A 181 -0.66 -2.98 -13.84
CA LYS A 181 -0.97 -3.32 -15.24
C LYS A 181 0.17 -3.05 -16.21
N ILE A 182 0.93 -1.97 -16.02
CA ILE A 182 2.08 -1.64 -16.89
C ILE A 182 3.28 -2.55 -16.58
N GLY A 183 3.16 -3.42 -15.57
CA GLY A 183 4.22 -4.35 -15.22
C GLY A 183 5.43 -3.67 -14.59
N TYR A 184 5.22 -2.57 -13.86
CA TYR A 184 6.28 -1.86 -13.15
C TYR A 184 6.85 -2.66 -11.98
N ILE A 185 6.04 -3.56 -11.42
CA ILE A 185 6.40 -4.35 -10.24
C ILE A 185 6.60 -5.80 -10.65
N ASP A 186 7.64 -6.42 -10.16
CA ASP A 186 7.88 -7.85 -10.28
C ASP A 186 6.90 -8.64 -9.40
N GLU A 187 6.20 -9.60 -9.97
CA GLU A 187 5.12 -10.33 -9.30
C GLU A 187 5.59 -11.14 -8.10
N LEU A 188 6.81 -11.68 -8.16
CA LEU A 188 7.39 -12.51 -7.10
C LEU A 188 7.92 -11.66 -5.95
N THR A 189 8.72 -10.64 -6.27
CA THR A 189 9.47 -9.86 -5.29
C THR A 189 8.77 -8.58 -4.87
N ARG A 190 7.74 -8.15 -5.62
CA ARG A 190 7.02 -6.89 -5.44
C ARG A 190 7.90 -5.64 -5.53
N LEU A 191 9.13 -5.79 -5.97
CA LEU A 191 10.05 -4.69 -6.26
C LEU A 191 9.85 -4.15 -7.68
N PRO A 192 10.28 -2.92 -7.97
CA PRO A 192 10.35 -2.39 -9.33
C PRO A 192 11.07 -3.34 -10.28
N LYS A 193 10.50 -3.53 -11.48
CA LYS A 193 11.14 -4.30 -12.56
C LYS A 193 12.28 -3.50 -13.21
N ARG A 194 13.16 -4.21 -13.90
CA ARG A 194 14.28 -3.65 -14.68
C ARG A 194 13.89 -2.44 -15.52
N SER A 195 12.77 -2.51 -16.27
CA SER A 195 12.33 -1.41 -17.15
C SER A 195 12.09 -0.08 -16.42
N ILE A 196 11.70 -0.13 -15.16
CA ILE A 196 11.53 1.07 -14.31
C ILE A 196 12.86 1.56 -13.81
N LEU A 197 13.70 0.64 -13.35
CA LEU A 197 15.03 0.97 -12.86
C LEU A 197 15.88 1.60 -13.97
N ASP A 198 15.82 1.07 -15.20
CA ASP A 198 16.50 1.64 -16.37
C ASP A 198 16.02 3.09 -16.62
N ARG A 199 14.71 3.32 -16.56
CA ARG A 199 14.13 4.68 -16.70
C ARG A 199 14.55 5.62 -15.57
N MET A 200 14.58 5.13 -14.33
CA MET A 200 15.04 5.93 -13.18
C MET A 200 16.53 6.23 -13.27
N LEU A 201 17.33 5.30 -13.79
CA LEU A 201 18.74 5.52 -14.06
C LEU A 201 18.94 6.66 -15.08
N GLU A 202 18.20 6.66 -16.19
CA GLU A 202 18.23 7.74 -17.18
C GLU A 202 17.84 9.11 -16.57
N VAL A 203 16.84 9.13 -15.68
CA VAL A 203 16.45 10.34 -14.96
C VAL A 203 17.58 10.86 -14.08
N ASN A 204 18.28 9.98 -13.36
CA ASN A 204 19.42 10.37 -12.51
C ASN A 204 20.62 10.87 -13.35
N ILE A 205 20.91 10.22 -14.47
CA ILE A 205 21.92 10.72 -15.43
C ILE A 205 21.54 12.12 -15.91
N GLY A 206 20.28 12.32 -16.33
CA GLY A 206 19.80 13.62 -16.75
C GLY A 206 19.84 14.71 -15.66
N ASN A 207 19.61 14.33 -14.40
CA ASN A 207 19.74 15.24 -13.26
C ASN A 207 21.21 15.62 -12.99
N LEU A 208 22.13 14.65 -13.09
CA LEU A 208 23.58 14.91 -12.97
C LEU A 208 24.06 15.84 -14.10
N GLN A 209 23.64 15.58 -15.34
CA GLN A 209 24.01 16.41 -16.52
C GLN A 209 23.50 17.86 -16.45
N ARG A 210 22.43 18.10 -15.68
CA ARG A 210 21.83 19.43 -15.44
C ARG A 210 22.26 20.07 -14.13
N ASP A 211 23.25 19.49 -13.43
CA ASP A 211 23.75 19.95 -12.13
C ASP A 211 22.65 20.01 -11.03
N ASN A 212 21.58 19.22 -11.17
CA ASN A 212 20.51 19.10 -10.15
C ASN A 212 20.94 18.19 -8.99
N ILE A 213 21.92 17.30 -9.22
CA ILE A 213 22.55 16.44 -8.22
C ILE A 213 24.05 16.41 -8.49
N ASP A 214 24.85 16.30 -7.43
CA ASP A 214 26.33 16.29 -7.54
C ASP A 214 26.88 14.93 -7.94
N ASP A 215 26.23 13.84 -7.51
CA ASP A 215 26.62 12.45 -7.80
C ASP A 215 25.48 11.49 -7.47
N PHE A 216 25.54 10.28 -8.02
CA PHE A 216 24.74 9.13 -7.61
C PHE A 216 25.50 7.83 -7.80
N VAL A 217 25.09 6.80 -7.08
CA VAL A 217 25.77 5.49 -7.07
C VAL A 217 24.80 4.43 -7.58
N LEU A 218 25.22 3.68 -8.60
CA LEU A 218 24.56 2.47 -9.07
C LEU A 218 25.22 1.25 -8.41
N MET A 219 24.40 0.27 -8.03
CA MET A 219 24.87 -1.03 -7.53
C MET A 219 24.18 -2.19 -8.22
N MET A 220 24.96 -3.18 -8.65
CA MET A 220 24.48 -4.49 -9.08
C MET A 220 24.63 -5.48 -7.94
N ILE A 221 23.60 -6.28 -7.69
CA ILE A 221 23.47 -7.19 -6.56
C ILE A 221 23.09 -8.56 -7.09
N ASP A 222 23.73 -9.61 -6.59
CA ASP A 222 23.40 -10.98 -6.97
C ASP A 222 23.40 -11.90 -5.74
N VAL A 223 22.47 -12.84 -5.74
CA VAL A 223 22.34 -13.82 -4.64
C VAL A 223 23.39 -14.91 -4.80
N ASP A 224 24.28 -15.00 -3.82
CA ASP A 224 25.37 -15.97 -3.83
C ASP A 224 24.84 -17.42 -3.82
N HIS A 225 25.36 -18.22 -4.75
CA HIS A 225 25.03 -19.64 -4.84
C HIS A 225 23.53 -19.97 -5.03
N PHE A 226 22.74 -19.07 -5.61
CA PHE A 226 21.28 -19.25 -5.75
C PHE A 226 20.89 -20.51 -6.53
N LYS A 227 21.65 -20.89 -7.57
CA LYS A 227 21.46 -22.14 -8.26
C LYS A 227 21.54 -23.35 -7.29
N GLY A 228 22.48 -23.34 -6.36
CA GLY A 228 22.59 -24.38 -5.33
C GLY A 228 21.37 -24.44 -4.39
N VAL A 229 20.73 -23.33 -4.13
CA VAL A 229 19.46 -23.28 -3.39
C VAL A 229 18.36 -23.99 -4.17
N ASN A 230 18.20 -23.68 -5.47
CA ASN A 230 17.23 -24.33 -6.34
C ASN A 230 17.48 -25.83 -6.46
N ASP A 231 18.74 -26.21 -6.68
CA ASP A 231 19.15 -27.62 -6.85
C ASP A 231 18.92 -28.44 -5.57
N THR A 232 19.07 -27.82 -4.39
CA THR A 232 18.97 -28.52 -3.08
C THR A 232 17.55 -28.53 -2.51
N TYR A 233 16.81 -27.42 -2.64
CA TYR A 233 15.52 -27.21 -1.98
C TYR A 233 14.34 -27.09 -2.95
N GLY A 234 14.61 -27.04 -4.27
CA GLY A 234 13.62 -26.89 -5.32
C GLY A 234 13.28 -25.42 -5.65
N HIS A 235 12.71 -25.19 -6.83
CA HIS A 235 12.39 -23.84 -7.34
C HIS A 235 11.43 -23.06 -6.41
N LEU A 236 10.45 -23.73 -5.78
CA LEU A 236 9.55 -23.07 -4.84
C LEU A 236 10.28 -22.51 -3.61
N ALA A 237 11.34 -23.16 -3.17
CA ALA A 237 12.19 -22.64 -2.09
C ALA A 237 13.04 -21.45 -2.58
N GLY A 238 13.51 -21.49 -3.83
CA GLY A 238 14.18 -20.35 -4.46
C GLY A 238 13.26 -19.14 -4.59
N ASP A 239 12.03 -19.33 -5.03
CA ASP A 239 11.02 -18.27 -5.12
C ASP A 239 10.73 -17.68 -3.74
N TYR A 240 10.56 -18.52 -2.71
CA TYR A 240 10.40 -18.09 -1.34
C TYR A 240 11.60 -17.24 -0.87
N VAL A 241 12.82 -17.67 -1.16
CA VAL A 241 14.05 -16.93 -0.80
C VAL A 241 14.07 -15.57 -1.49
N LEU A 242 13.77 -15.49 -2.80
CA LEU A 242 13.76 -14.21 -3.53
C LEU A 242 12.70 -13.24 -3.01
N ALA A 243 11.50 -13.73 -2.69
CA ALA A 243 10.44 -12.91 -2.13
C ALA A 243 10.84 -12.32 -0.76
N ASN A 244 11.34 -13.16 0.16
CA ASN A 244 11.76 -12.69 1.48
C ASN A 244 13.04 -11.84 1.44
N LEU A 245 13.95 -12.10 0.50
CA LEU A 245 15.11 -11.25 0.25
C LEU A 245 14.69 -9.85 -0.15
N ALA A 246 13.69 -9.73 -1.03
CA ALA A 246 13.15 -8.45 -1.44
C ALA A 246 12.57 -7.65 -0.25
N GLU A 247 11.98 -8.32 0.74
CA GLU A 247 11.51 -7.68 1.97
C GLU A 247 12.68 -7.14 2.80
N VAL A 248 13.74 -7.93 2.98
CA VAL A 248 14.95 -7.47 3.67
C VAL A 248 15.57 -6.27 2.96
N MET A 249 15.58 -6.30 1.62
CA MET A 249 16.05 -5.19 0.79
C MET A 249 15.19 -3.93 1.00
N THR A 250 13.88 -4.05 0.91
CA THR A 250 12.92 -2.96 1.13
C THR A 250 13.07 -2.35 2.52
N ALA A 251 13.13 -3.16 3.56
CA ALA A 251 13.31 -2.71 4.95
C ALA A 251 14.66 -2.03 5.18
N THR A 252 15.67 -2.32 4.34
CA THR A 252 16.99 -1.69 4.41
C THR A 252 17.06 -0.39 3.63
N THR A 253 16.22 -0.21 2.62
CA THR A 253 16.17 0.95 1.71
C THR A 253 15.63 2.18 2.41
N ARG A 254 16.23 3.35 2.21
CA ARG A 254 15.77 4.65 2.73
C ARG A 254 14.94 5.35 1.65
N LYS A 255 14.29 6.46 2.02
CA LYS A 255 13.45 7.24 1.09
C LYS A 255 14.19 7.73 -0.17
N GLN A 256 15.50 7.97 -0.07
CA GLN A 256 16.36 8.41 -1.18
C GLN A 256 17.07 7.28 -1.93
N ASP A 257 16.93 6.05 -1.46
CA ASP A 257 17.51 4.86 -2.07
C ASP A 257 16.43 4.15 -2.89
N GLU A 258 16.81 3.55 -4.00
CA GLU A 258 15.91 2.74 -4.82
C GLU A 258 16.52 1.36 -5.04
N ILE A 259 15.67 0.35 -5.07
CA ILE A 259 16.08 -1.02 -5.34
C ILE A 259 15.00 -1.76 -6.11
N GLY A 260 15.40 -2.68 -7.01
CA GLY A 260 14.47 -3.47 -7.79
C GLY A 260 15.10 -4.73 -8.35
N ARG A 261 14.28 -5.56 -8.98
CA ARG A 261 14.71 -6.82 -9.59
C ARG A 261 15.17 -6.59 -11.02
N TYR A 262 16.42 -6.93 -11.30
CA TYR A 262 17.00 -6.83 -12.63
C TYR A 262 16.63 -8.03 -13.50
N GLY A 263 16.66 -9.27 -12.93
CA GLY A 263 16.24 -10.51 -13.57
C GLY A 263 16.77 -11.73 -12.83
N GLY A 264 16.05 -12.85 -12.84
CA GLY A 264 16.49 -14.05 -12.13
C GLY A 264 16.74 -13.80 -10.64
N GLU A 265 17.99 -14.01 -10.21
CA GLU A 265 18.49 -13.74 -8.85
C GLU A 265 19.24 -12.41 -8.72
N GLU A 266 19.20 -11.58 -9.78
CA GLU A 266 19.90 -10.31 -9.84
C GLU A 266 18.97 -9.14 -9.47
N PHE A 267 19.50 -8.22 -8.66
CA PHE A 267 18.86 -6.98 -8.27
C PHE A 267 19.78 -5.82 -8.60
N TYR A 268 19.20 -4.65 -8.78
CA TYR A 268 20.00 -3.45 -8.80
C TYR A 268 19.29 -2.29 -8.09
N GLY A 269 20.09 -1.34 -7.65
CA GLY A 269 19.59 -0.17 -6.98
C GLY A 269 20.52 1.01 -7.16
N PHE A 270 20.05 2.16 -6.70
CA PHE A 270 20.86 3.36 -6.69
C PHE A 270 20.50 4.25 -5.51
N THR A 271 21.45 5.11 -5.17
CA THR A 271 21.27 6.15 -4.16
C THR A 271 21.88 7.45 -4.67
N VAL A 272 21.17 8.56 -4.43
CA VAL A 272 21.72 9.89 -4.74
C VAL A 272 22.77 10.26 -3.68
N GLY A 273 23.93 10.67 -4.14
CA GLY A 273 25.07 11.09 -3.30
C GLY A 273 26.36 10.36 -3.64
N THR A 274 27.36 10.56 -2.79
CA THR A 274 28.74 10.12 -3.01
C THR A 274 28.91 8.60 -2.92
N ILE A 275 30.02 8.09 -3.50
CA ILE A 275 30.43 6.68 -3.39
C ILE A 275 30.48 6.20 -1.92
N ALA A 276 30.84 7.06 -0.98
CA ALA A 276 30.86 6.71 0.44
C ALA A 276 29.47 6.43 1.02
N LEU A 277 28.43 7.13 0.55
CA LEU A 277 27.04 6.87 0.91
C LEU A 277 26.57 5.57 0.29
N GLY A 278 26.88 5.32 -0.99
CA GLY A 278 26.60 4.07 -1.67
C GLY A 278 27.22 2.86 -0.96
N LEU A 279 28.50 2.96 -0.56
CA LEU A 279 29.18 1.92 0.21
C LEU A 279 28.50 1.63 1.54
N LYS A 280 28.08 2.66 2.28
CA LYS A 280 27.33 2.48 3.54
C LYS A 280 26.00 1.78 3.32
N PHE A 281 25.30 2.10 2.24
CA PHE A 281 24.04 1.44 1.89
C PHE A 281 24.29 -0.02 1.51
N ALA A 282 25.20 -0.29 0.58
CA ALA A 282 25.54 -1.63 0.12
C ALA A 282 26.00 -2.55 1.27
N GLU A 283 26.88 -2.08 2.15
CA GLU A 283 27.33 -2.86 3.31
C GLU A 283 26.23 -3.09 4.35
N ARG A 284 25.33 -2.12 4.57
CA ARG A 284 24.14 -2.31 5.41
C ARG A 284 23.25 -3.40 4.84
N LEU A 285 22.99 -3.35 3.52
CA LEU A 285 22.18 -4.34 2.80
C LEU A 285 22.80 -5.72 2.93
N ARG A 286 24.07 -5.88 2.54
CA ARG A 286 24.80 -7.15 2.63
C ARG A 286 24.71 -7.77 4.02
N LYS A 287 24.99 -6.97 5.08
CA LYS A 287 24.93 -7.43 6.46
C LYS A 287 23.53 -7.81 6.93
N ASN A 288 22.50 -7.11 6.49
CA ASN A 288 21.13 -7.43 6.84
C ASN A 288 20.69 -8.74 6.18
N VAL A 289 21.08 -8.95 4.91
CA VAL A 289 20.82 -10.22 4.22
C VAL A 289 21.55 -11.39 4.91
N GLU A 290 22.84 -11.23 5.22
CA GLU A 290 23.64 -12.26 5.91
C GLU A 290 23.05 -12.66 7.27
N LYS A 291 22.41 -11.72 7.99
CA LYS A 291 21.77 -11.95 9.29
C LYS A 291 20.33 -12.46 9.19
N ALA A 292 19.70 -12.27 8.05
CA ALA A 292 18.31 -12.68 7.87
C ALA A 292 18.16 -14.21 7.90
N ARG A 293 17.05 -14.68 8.45
CA ARG A 293 16.75 -16.11 8.55
C ARG A 293 15.69 -16.47 7.52
N PHE A 294 16.10 -17.17 6.47
CA PHE A 294 15.20 -17.71 5.47
C PHE A 294 14.82 -19.14 5.87
N VAL A 295 13.58 -19.35 6.33
CA VAL A 295 13.12 -20.66 6.82
C VAL A 295 12.02 -21.18 5.90
N TYR A 296 12.32 -22.22 5.13
CA TYR A 296 11.39 -22.89 4.25
C TYR A 296 11.15 -24.33 4.69
N GLN A 297 9.89 -24.70 4.97
CA GLN A 297 9.51 -26.04 5.48
C GLN A 297 10.35 -26.52 6.67
N GLY A 298 10.60 -25.62 7.64
CA GLY A 298 11.37 -25.91 8.84
C GLY A 298 12.90 -25.98 8.64
N LYS A 299 13.40 -25.78 7.42
CA LYS A 299 14.84 -25.74 7.13
C LYS A 299 15.31 -24.31 6.95
N THR A 300 16.41 -23.93 7.63
CA THR A 300 17.05 -22.63 7.42
C THR A 300 17.96 -22.70 6.19
N ILE A 301 17.76 -21.76 5.25
CA ILE A 301 18.56 -21.63 4.03
C ILE A 301 19.48 -20.41 4.22
N PRO A 302 20.82 -20.59 4.30
CA PRO A 302 21.75 -19.49 4.44
C PRO A 302 21.86 -18.73 3.10
N ILE A 303 21.66 -17.42 3.13
CA ILE A 303 21.71 -16.55 1.95
C ILE A 303 22.69 -15.42 2.21
N THR A 304 23.55 -15.16 1.21
CA THR A 304 24.38 -13.95 1.15
C THR A 304 24.27 -13.30 -0.22
N VAL A 305 24.74 -12.08 -0.35
CA VAL A 305 24.76 -11.34 -1.62
C VAL A 305 26.14 -10.75 -1.88
N SER A 306 26.52 -10.75 -3.15
CA SER A 306 27.67 -10.00 -3.67
C SER A 306 27.18 -8.73 -4.32
N ILE A 307 27.89 -7.63 -4.14
CA ILE A 307 27.50 -6.31 -4.62
C ILE A 307 28.67 -5.62 -5.32
N GLY A 308 28.45 -5.19 -6.56
CA GLY A 308 29.34 -4.30 -7.29
C GLY A 308 28.70 -2.92 -7.40
N LEU A 309 29.40 -1.86 -7.03
CA LEU A 309 28.86 -0.50 -7.10
C LEU A 309 29.81 0.50 -7.75
N VAL A 310 29.25 1.49 -8.43
CA VAL A 310 29.98 2.58 -9.11
C VAL A 310 29.28 3.91 -8.86
N SER A 311 30.07 4.95 -8.57
CA SER A 311 29.58 6.32 -8.60
C SER A 311 29.66 6.87 -10.02
N ALA A 312 28.68 7.67 -10.42
CA ALA A 312 28.64 8.29 -11.73
C ALA A 312 29.90 9.12 -12.00
N THR A 313 30.36 9.88 -11.01
CA THR A 313 31.59 10.72 -11.12
C THR A 313 32.88 9.93 -11.26
N GLN A 314 32.91 8.62 -10.92
CA GLN A 314 34.07 7.75 -11.15
C GLN A 314 34.31 7.41 -12.62
N LEU A 315 33.32 7.59 -13.48
CA LEU A 315 33.41 7.25 -14.92
C LEU A 315 33.79 8.44 -15.80
N GLY A 316 34.03 9.61 -15.21
CA GLY A 316 34.52 10.79 -15.94
C GLY A 316 33.45 11.85 -16.17
N ASP A 317 33.43 12.44 -17.39
CA ASP A 317 32.52 13.57 -17.68
C ASP A 317 31.04 13.14 -17.65
N ALA A 318 30.29 13.77 -16.77
CA ALA A 318 28.84 13.56 -16.63
C ALA A 318 28.09 13.75 -17.95
N LYS A 319 28.56 14.67 -18.84
CA LYS A 319 27.88 14.93 -20.13
C LYS A 319 28.00 13.79 -21.14
N ALA A 320 29.02 12.94 -20.99
CA ALA A 320 29.24 11.77 -21.85
C ALA A 320 28.77 10.45 -21.22
N LEU A 321 28.22 10.52 -19.99
CA LEU A 321 27.81 9.33 -19.23
C LEU A 321 26.55 8.70 -19.80
N SER A 322 26.57 7.36 -19.97
CA SER A 322 25.42 6.55 -20.38
C SER A 322 25.07 5.51 -19.32
N ALA A 323 23.82 5.03 -19.36
CA ALA A 323 23.35 3.95 -18.51
C ALA A 323 24.18 2.65 -18.70
N ASP A 324 24.49 2.32 -19.94
CA ASP A 324 25.29 1.11 -20.26
C ASP A 324 26.68 1.14 -19.64
N GLN A 325 27.35 2.30 -19.62
CA GLN A 325 28.64 2.45 -18.97
C GLN A 325 28.57 2.23 -17.45
N LEU A 326 27.55 2.74 -16.80
CA LEU A 326 27.33 2.56 -15.37
C LEU A 326 27.03 1.09 -15.05
N ILE A 327 26.08 0.48 -15.78
CA ILE A 327 25.72 -0.93 -15.60
C ILE A 327 26.95 -1.82 -15.83
N PHE A 328 27.67 -1.63 -16.91
CA PHE A 328 28.90 -2.39 -17.21
C PHE A 328 29.95 -2.28 -16.10
N ALA A 329 30.17 -1.07 -15.59
CA ALA A 329 31.15 -0.85 -14.51
C ALA A 329 30.72 -1.50 -13.20
N ALA A 330 29.46 -1.42 -12.85
CA ALA A 330 28.90 -2.07 -11.65
C ALA A 330 28.94 -3.60 -11.78
N ASP A 331 28.58 -4.15 -12.94
CA ASP A 331 28.63 -5.59 -13.23
C ASP A 331 30.07 -6.15 -13.15
N LYS A 332 31.05 -5.44 -13.73
CA LYS A 332 32.48 -5.82 -13.61
C LYS A 332 32.90 -5.91 -12.14
N ARG A 333 32.44 -5.00 -11.28
CA ARG A 333 32.74 -5.01 -9.84
C ARG A 333 31.99 -6.10 -9.10
N LEU A 334 30.74 -6.40 -9.50
CA LEU A 334 29.99 -7.56 -8.99
C LEU A 334 30.70 -8.86 -9.31
N TYR A 335 31.18 -9.01 -10.56
CA TYR A 335 32.01 -10.14 -10.95
C TYR A 335 33.27 -10.26 -10.07
N ALA A 336 33.96 -9.17 -9.82
CA ALA A 336 35.11 -9.14 -8.91
C ALA A 336 34.73 -9.56 -7.48
N ALA A 337 33.57 -9.12 -6.97
CA ALA A 337 33.07 -9.52 -5.65
C ALA A 337 32.82 -11.03 -5.57
N LYS A 338 32.20 -11.61 -6.61
CA LYS A 338 31.97 -13.07 -6.71
C LYS A 338 33.27 -13.88 -6.74
N HIS A 339 34.29 -13.41 -7.50
CA HIS A 339 35.59 -14.08 -7.60
C HIS A 339 36.47 -13.89 -6.36
N ALA A 340 36.34 -12.81 -5.65
CA ALA A 340 37.08 -12.57 -4.40
C ALA A 340 36.55 -13.37 -3.19
N GLY A 341 35.56 -14.26 -3.36
CA GLY A 341 35.04 -15.14 -2.32
C GLY A 341 33.62 -14.78 -1.86
N ARG A 342 32.86 -14.01 -2.66
CA ARG A 342 31.45 -13.64 -2.42
C ARG A 342 31.19 -12.88 -1.12
N ASN A 343 29.91 -12.69 -0.78
CA ASN A 343 29.45 -12.02 0.45
C ASN A 343 30.21 -10.72 0.75
N ARG A 344 30.35 -9.86 -0.27
CA ARG A 344 31.12 -8.61 -0.17
C ARG A 344 30.67 -7.54 -1.13
N VAL A 345 31.14 -6.34 -0.85
CA VAL A 345 30.94 -5.15 -1.66
C VAL A 345 32.26 -4.78 -2.34
N VAL A 346 32.23 -4.51 -3.67
CA VAL A 346 33.36 -4.00 -4.44
C VAL A 346 32.98 -2.69 -5.11
N SER A 347 33.81 -1.65 -4.96
CA SER A 347 33.57 -0.29 -5.46
C SER A 347 34.74 0.29 -6.29
N ALA A 348 35.81 -0.44 -6.46
CA ALA A 348 36.99 -0.01 -7.20
C ALA A 348 37.57 -1.17 -8.00
#